data_607ccce9e73dd738be439a50103eba98
#
_entry.id   607ccce9e73dd738be439a50103eba98
#
_cell.length_a   1.000
_cell.length_b   1.000
_cell.length_c   1.000
_cell.angle_alpha   90.00
_cell.angle_beta   90.00
_cell.angle_gamma   90.00
#
_symmetry.space_group_name_H-M   'P 1'
#
loop_
_entity.id
_entity.type
_entity.pdbx_description
1 polymer ?
#
loop_
_entity_poly.entity_id
_entity_poly.type
_entity_poly.pdbx_seq_one_letter_code
_entity_poly.pdbx_strand_id
1 'polypeptide(L)'
;MSQNLKFETLCLHAGQEPDPKTLSRAVPIYRTSSYVFKSSKHAADLFSLKELGNIYTRLMNPTQAVLEDRIAALEGGAAALALASGTSAIYYAIINICAAGDEIVSANNLYGGTYTMFNSILPQFGIRVKFVDPREPENFAKAINEKTKAVFIETIGNPGLEFTDIAAVADIAHQHHLPVIVDATFTTPYLIRAIDHGADIVVNSMTKWIGGHGTGIGGVVIDSGKFDWKNPKFRLFNEPDGSYFGIRFAHDLGDLNPIAFILRMRLVPLRNLGACISPDNAWMFLQGLETLHLRMERLCHNAKQTARFLKNHPKVTWVRYPGLEDDPSFPMANRYLKNGFGAMVVFGISGGRNAGEKFIDNLALFSHLANVGDAKSLALH
;
A
#
# COMPACT_ATOMS: atom_id res chain seq x y z
N MET A 1 -2.35 13.73 20.08
CA MET A 1 -3.47 14.61 19.61
C MET A 1 -4.30 14.02 18.44
N SER A 2 -4.02 12.84 17.90
CA SER A 2 -4.71 12.34 16.68
C SER A 2 -5.98 11.50 16.89
N GLN A 3 -6.32 11.09 18.10
CA GLN A 3 -7.35 10.06 18.34
C GLN A 3 -8.80 10.47 18.07
N ASN A 4 -9.10 11.75 17.83
CA ASN A 4 -10.46 12.23 17.57
C ASN A 4 -10.62 13.14 16.33
N LEU A 5 -9.62 13.19 15.46
CA LEU A 5 -9.68 14.04 14.27
C LEU A 5 -10.37 13.29 13.11
N LYS A 6 -11.19 14.00 12.33
CA LYS A 6 -11.80 13.48 11.11
C LYS A 6 -10.74 13.26 10.03
N PHE A 7 -11.05 12.40 9.05
CA PHE A 7 -10.15 12.04 7.96
C PHE A 7 -9.59 13.28 7.23
N GLU A 8 -10.45 14.24 6.92
CA GLU A 8 -10.09 15.48 6.23
C GLU A 8 -9.08 16.31 7.02
N THR A 9 -9.25 16.35 8.35
CA THR A 9 -8.31 17.04 9.25
C THR A 9 -6.98 16.28 9.34
N LEU A 10 -7.02 14.95 9.39
CA LEU A 10 -5.80 14.12 9.37
C LEU A 10 -5.00 14.30 8.07
N CYS A 11 -5.66 14.43 6.92
CA CYS A 11 -5.02 14.73 5.64
C CYS A 11 -4.12 15.97 5.70
N LEU A 12 -4.48 16.96 6.50
CA LEU A 12 -3.79 18.25 6.59
C LEU A 12 -2.79 18.33 7.75
N HIS A 13 -3.08 17.68 8.89
CA HIS A 13 -2.39 17.97 10.15
C HIS A 13 -1.65 16.79 10.75
N ALA A 14 -1.99 15.53 10.41
CA ALA A 14 -1.33 14.40 11.05
C ALA A 14 0.17 14.34 10.73
N GLY A 15 0.98 13.98 11.73
CA GLY A 15 2.42 13.83 11.61
C GLY A 15 3.20 15.13 11.42
N GLN A 16 2.55 16.31 11.47
CA GLN A 16 3.21 17.58 11.23
C GLN A 16 3.13 18.52 12.44
N GLU A 17 4.30 19.03 12.81
CA GLU A 17 4.45 20.20 13.69
C GLU A 17 5.23 21.29 12.95
N PRO A 18 5.07 22.59 13.34
CA PRO A 18 5.95 23.64 12.82
C PRO A 18 7.42 23.29 13.04
N ASP A 19 8.28 23.57 12.05
CA ASP A 19 9.72 23.30 12.19
C ASP A 19 10.29 23.96 13.45
N PRO A 20 10.93 23.23 14.37
CA PRO A 20 11.29 23.76 15.68
C PRO A 20 12.34 24.87 15.65
N LYS A 21 13.07 25.03 14.55
CA LYS A 21 14.09 26.09 14.41
C LYS A 21 13.58 27.32 13.68
N THR A 22 12.85 27.10 12.57
CA THR A 22 12.42 28.18 11.68
C THR A 22 10.97 28.58 11.87
N LEU A 23 10.19 27.77 12.59
CA LEU A 23 8.73 27.88 12.74
C LEU A 23 7.99 27.84 11.39
N SER A 24 8.62 27.24 10.39
CA SER A 24 7.99 27.06 9.08
C SER A 24 6.67 26.31 9.19
N ARG A 25 5.62 26.89 8.59
CA ARG A 25 4.29 26.27 8.56
C ARG A 25 4.23 25.10 7.60
N ALA A 26 4.86 25.20 6.44
CA ALA A 26 4.99 24.12 5.48
C ALA A 26 6.06 23.11 5.92
N VAL A 27 5.92 21.86 5.54
CA VAL A 27 6.94 20.83 5.79
C VAL A 27 8.19 21.17 4.99
N PRO A 28 9.36 21.38 5.63
CA PRO A 28 10.62 21.62 4.91
C PRO A 28 11.06 20.39 4.10
N ILE A 29 11.73 20.61 2.98
CA ILE A 29 12.38 19.56 2.21
C ILE A 29 13.84 19.44 2.65
N TYR A 30 14.17 18.37 3.39
CA TYR A 30 15.53 18.10 3.87
C TYR A 30 16.33 17.33 2.83
N ARG A 31 16.94 18.03 1.88
CA ARG A 31 17.83 17.44 0.85
C ARG A 31 19.23 17.21 1.40
N THR A 32 19.39 16.16 2.20
CA THR A 32 20.68 15.75 2.72
C THR A 32 20.81 14.24 2.72
N SER A 33 22.03 13.72 2.56
CA SER A 33 22.29 12.28 2.67
C SER A 33 22.49 11.84 4.12
N SER A 34 23.05 12.71 4.98
CA SER A 34 23.51 12.35 6.33
C SER A 34 23.29 13.47 7.33
N TYR A 35 23.39 13.14 8.61
CA TYR A 35 23.18 14.03 9.73
C TYR A 35 24.35 13.98 10.69
N VAL A 36 24.72 15.12 11.29
CA VAL A 36 25.83 15.23 12.24
C VAL A 36 25.42 14.72 13.60
N PHE A 37 26.23 13.90 14.21
CA PHE A 37 26.06 13.44 15.59
C PHE A 37 26.52 14.48 16.59
N LYS A 38 25.82 14.60 17.72
CA LYS A 38 26.22 15.49 18.83
C LYS A 38 27.48 15.00 19.55
N SER A 39 27.70 13.69 19.58
CA SER A 39 28.84 13.00 20.22
C SER A 39 28.94 11.55 19.75
N SER A 40 30.04 10.85 20.04
CA SER A 40 30.19 9.41 19.81
C SER A 40 29.15 8.61 20.58
N LYS A 41 28.79 9.04 21.81
CA LYS A 41 27.71 8.40 22.58
C LYS A 41 26.35 8.54 21.88
N HIS A 42 26.00 9.74 21.41
CA HIS A 42 24.75 9.97 20.64
C HIS A 42 24.70 9.08 19.39
N ALA A 43 25.82 8.94 18.65
CA ALA A 43 25.88 8.01 17.52
C ALA A 43 25.60 6.56 17.96
N ALA A 44 26.24 6.08 19.02
CA ALA A 44 26.04 4.74 19.54
C ALA A 44 24.59 4.48 20.00
N ASP A 45 23.96 5.47 20.65
CA ASP A 45 22.58 5.38 21.13
C ASP A 45 21.59 5.31 19.95
N LEU A 46 21.80 6.08 18.87
CA LEU A 46 20.99 6.00 17.65
C LEU A 46 21.11 4.64 16.95
N PHE A 47 22.34 4.12 16.76
CA PHE A 47 22.56 2.84 16.11
C PHE A 47 22.03 1.66 16.93
N SER A 48 22.01 1.77 18.26
CA SER A 48 21.47 0.75 19.16
C SER A 48 19.97 0.89 19.46
N LEU A 49 19.28 1.82 18.81
CA LEU A 49 17.85 2.14 18.99
C LEU A 49 17.49 2.56 20.42
N LYS A 50 18.43 3.04 21.22
CA LYS A 50 18.19 3.63 22.53
C LYS A 50 17.63 5.05 22.42
N GLU A 51 17.94 5.74 21.33
CA GLU A 51 17.40 7.03 20.92
C GLU A 51 16.95 6.93 19.47
N LEU A 52 15.77 7.51 19.15
CA LEU A 52 15.31 7.63 17.78
C LEU A 52 15.78 8.98 17.21
N GLY A 53 16.26 8.98 15.96
CA GLY A 53 16.72 10.20 15.32
C GLY A 53 17.28 9.97 13.92
N ASN A 54 17.74 11.04 13.29
CA ASN A 54 18.20 11.00 11.92
C ASN A 54 19.69 10.61 11.84
N ILE A 55 19.99 9.60 11.04
CA ILE A 55 21.35 9.10 10.77
C ILE A 55 21.69 9.31 9.30
N TYR A 56 20.87 8.80 8.40
CA TYR A 56 21.11 8.77 6.97
C TYR A 56 19.80 8.71 6.21
N THR A 57 19.60 9.55 5.19
CA THR A 57 18.32 9.75 4.52
C THR A 57 17.71 8.47 3.91
N ARG A 58 18.54 7.50 3.51
CA ARG A 58 18.00 6.21 3.05
C ARG A 58 17.15 5.50 4.12
N LEU A 59 17.49 5.70 5.40
CA LEU A 59 16.79 5.07 6.53
C LEU A 59 15.70 5.97 7.11
N MET A 60 16.00 7.25 7.29
CA MET A 60 15.11 8.23 7.90
C MET A 60 15.45 9.64 7.42
N ASN A 61 14.41 10.45 7.22
CA ASN A 61 14.52 11.85 6.82
C ASN A 61 13.31 12.61 7.38
N PRO A 62 13.47 13.84 7.92
CA PRO A 62 12.34 14.54 8.56
C PRO A 62 11.15 14.81 7.61
N THR A 63 11.39 15.09 6.33
CA THR A 63 10.29 15.25 5.33
C THR A 63 9.53 13.95 5.13
N GLN A 64 10.27 12.84 5.04
CA GLN A 64 9.74 11.50 4.87
C GLN A 64 8.95 11.05 6.10
N ALA A 65 9.43 11.37 7.31
CA ALA A 65 8.78 11.02 8.56
C ALA A 65 7.36 11.61 8.65
N VAL A 66 7.17 12.88 8.26
CA VAL A 66 5.82 13.50 8.21
C VAL A 66 4.89 12.76 7.26
N LEU A 67 5.39 12.29 6.10
CA LEU A 67 4.60 11.50 5.16
C LEU A 67 4.20 10.16 5.78
N GLU A 68 5.14 9.45 6.40
CA GLU A 68 4.93 8.15 7.05
C GLU A 68 3.90 8.26 8.18
N ASP A 69 4.06 9.21 9.08
CA ASP A 69 3.15 9.44 10.20
C ASP A 69 1.74 9.82 9.73
N ARG A 70 1.64 10.66 8.68
CA ARG A 70 0.35 11.07 8.13
C ARG A 70 -0.40 9.89 7.51
N ILE A 71 0.26 9.08 6.72
CA ILE A 71 -0.36 7.90 6.10
C ILE A 71 -0.72 6.85 7.15
N ALA A 72 0.13 6.62 8.14
CA ALA A 72 -0.18 5.72 9.25
C ALA A 72 -1.46 6.18 9.97
N ALA A 73 -1.58 7.48 10.27
CA ALA A 73 -2.78 8.03 10.91
C ALA A 73 -4.04 7.91 10.04
N LEU A 74 -3.93 8.11 8.72
CA LEU A 74 -5.05 7.99 7.79
C LEU A 74 -5.54 6.55 7.66
N GLU A 75 -4.64 5.57 7.62
CA GLU A 75 -4.97 4.15 7.56
C GLU A 75 -5.36 3.56 8.93
N GLY A 76 -5.00 4.24 10.03
CA GLY A 76 -5.18 3.76 11.41
C GLY A 76 -4.14 2.76 11.84
N GLY A 77 -2.97 2.80 11.22
CA GLY A 77 -1.81 1.98 11.57
C GLY A 77 -0.97 2.53 12.71
N ALA A 78 -0.10 1.70 13.25
CA ALA A 78 0.86 2.05 14.30
C ALA A 78 2.09 2.77 13.74
N ALA A 79 2.54 2.40 12.53
CA ALA A 79 3.66 3.01 11.83
C ALA A 79 3.58 2.77 10.32
N ALA A 80 4.35 3.56 9.55
CA ALA A 80 4.50 3.37 8.12
C ALA A 80 5.96 3.52 7.68
N LEU A 81 6.27 3.00 6.48
CA LEU A 81 7.56 3.14 5.81
C LEU A 81 7.34 3.52 4.35
N ALA A 82 7.82 4.67 3.95
CA ALA A 82 7.80 5.14 2.58
C ALA A 82 9.00 4.60 1.77
N LEU A 83 8.74 4.16 0.54
CA LEU A 83 9.66 3.47 -0.35
C LEU A 83 9.63 4.08 -1.75
N ALA A 84 10.61 3.73 -2.57
CA ALA A 84 10.78 4.28 -3.91
C ALA A 84 9.64 3.98 -4.89
N SER A 85 8.85 2.92 -4.66
CA SER A 85 7.72 2.53 -5.51
C SER A 85 6.75 1.60 -4.79
N GLY A 86 5.51 1.48 -5.28
CA GLY A 86 4.56 0.47 -4.81
C GLY A 86 5.08 -0.95 -4.96
N THR A 87 5.76 -1.24 -6.07
CA THR A 87 6.40 -2.55 -6.30
C THR A 87 7.48 -2.86 -5.26
N SER A 88 8.32 -1.86 -4.90
CA SER A 88 9.29 -2.03 -3.81
C SER A 88 8.61 -2.24 -2.46
N ALA A 89 7.47 -1.58 -2.22
CA ALA A 89 6.70 -1.75 -0.99
C ALA A 89 6.17 -3.18 -0.85
N ILE A 90 5.59 -3.74 -1.91
CA ILE A 90 5.13 -5.13 -1.93
C ILE A 90 6.31 -6.10 -1.76
N TYR A 91 7.39 -5.90 -2.54
CA TYR A 91 8.57 -6.76 -2.47
C TYR A 91 9.18 -6.79 -1.07
N TYR A 92 9.35 -5.60 -0.45
CA TYR A 92 9.92 -5.52 0.90
C TYR A 92 8.98 -6.07 1.97
N ALA A 93 7.66 -5.90 1.81
CA ALA A 93 6.71 -6.53 2.72
C ALA A 93 6.86 -8.06 2.73
N ILE A 94 7.06 -8.68 1.57
CA ILE A 94 7.23 -10.12 1.44
C ILE A 94 8.58 -10.60 2.00
N ILE A 95 9.70 -10.01 1.55
CA ILE A 95 11.04 -10.46 1.99
C ILE A 95 11.35 -10.07 3.45
N ASN A 96 10.54 -9.20 4.05
CA ASN A 96 10.62 -8.91 5.47
C ASN A 96 10.19 -10.08 6.35
N ILE A 97 9.38 -11.00 5.83
CA ILE A 97 8.83 -12.15 6.55
C ILE A 97 9.18 -13.50 5.94
N CYS A 98 9.52 -13.55 4.65
CA CYS A 98 9.84 -14.75 3.91
C CYS A 98 11.35 -14.87 3.64
N ALA A 99 11.85 -16.09 3.72
CA ALA A 99 13.17 -16.51 3.25
C ALA A 99 13.05 -17.58 2.17
N ALA A 100 14.16 -18.01 1.58
CA ALA A 100 14.17 -19.13 0.64
C ALA A 100 13.58 -20.40 1.29
N GLY A 101 12.65 -21.04 0.59
CA GLY A 101 11.88 -22.19 1.05
C GLY A 101 10.50 -21.86 1.61
N ASP A 102 10.22 -20.59 1.91
CA ASP A 102 8.91 -20.12 2.38
C ASP A 102 7.91 -19.94 1.21
N GLU A 103 6.63 -19.83 1.57
CA GLU A 103 5.52 -19.64 0.63
C GLU A 103 4.59 -18.53 1.09
N ILE A 104 3.88 -17.90 0.16
CA ILE A 104 2.71 -17.07 0.43
C ILE A 104 1.50 -17.59 -0.36
N VAL A 105 0.31 -17.35 0.14
CA VAL A 105 -0.94 -17.56 -0.60
C VAL A 105 -1.46 -16.21 -1.07
N SER A 106 -1.75 -16.08 -2.35
CA SER A 106 -2.15 -14.82 -2.96
C SER A 106 -3.42 -14.96 -3.79
N ALA A 107 -4.24 -13.92 -3.80
CA ALA A 107 -5.27 -13.78 -4.82
C ALA A 107 -4.64 -13.80 -6.23
N ASN A 108 -5.42 -14.22 -7.23
CA ASN A 108 -4.96 -14.29 -8.61
C ASN A 108 -5.34 -13.06 -9.47
N ASN A 109 -6.22 -12.19 -8.97
CA ASN A 109 -6.74 -10.99 -9.64
C ASN A 109 -5.92 -9.72 -9.34
N LEU A 110 -4.61 -9.83 -9.41
CA LEU A 110 -3.65 -8.79 -9.03
C LEU A 110 -3.30 -7.85 -10.18
N TYR A 111 -2.75 -6.69 -9.82
CA TYR A 111 -1.98 -5.86 -10.74
C TYR A 111 -0.92 -6.71 -11.47
N GLY A 112 -0.82 -6.54 -12.80
CA GLY A 112 0.07 -7.38 -13.62
C GLY A 112 1.53 -7.40 -13.18
N GLY A 113 2.05 -6.26 -12.68
CA GLY A 113 3.42 -6.19 -12.13
C GLY A 113 3.59 -7.01 -10.86
N THR A 114 2.61 -7.02 -9.98
CA THR A 114 2.58 -7.85 -8.76
C THR A 114 2.48 -9.33 -9.11
N TYR A 115 1.57 -9.67 -10.03
CA TYR A 115 1.44 -11.05 -10.53
C TYR A 115 2.76 -11.55 -11.11
N THR A 116 3.42 -10.77 -11.99
CA THR A 116 4.70 -11.15 -12.59
C THR A 116 5.80 -11.30 -11.53
N MET A 117 5.87 -10.39 -10.56
CA MET A 117 6.82 -10.50 -9.44
C MET A 117 6.61 -11.80 -8.66
N PHE A 118 5.38 -12.14 -8.34
CA PHE A 118 5.01 -13.33 -7.58
C PHE A 118 5.22 -14.62 -8.35
N ASN A 119 4.83 -14.62 -9.63
CA ASN A 119 4.91 -15.83 -10.48
C ASN A 119 6.31 -16.12 -10.99
N SER A 120 7.13 -15.09 -11.23
CA SER A 120 8.36 -15.24 -12.00
C SER A 120 9.62 -14.77 -11.30
N ILE A 121 9.52 -13.76 -10.40
CA ILE A 121 10.70 -13.17 -9.75
C ILE A 121 10.96 -13.80 -8.38
N LEU A 122 9.96 -13.83 -7.48
CA LEU A 122 10.13 -14.42 -6.14
C LEU A 122 10.60 -15.89 -6.17
N PRO A 123 10.15 -16.75 -7.10
CA PRO A 123 10.65 -18.12 -7.22
C PRO A 123 12.16 -18.21 -7.49
N GLN A 124 12.77 -17.24 -8.18
CA GLN A 124 14.21 -17.18 -8.40
C GLN A 124 15.00 -16.97 -7.09
N PHE A 125 14.34 -16.42 -6.07
CA PHE A 125 14.89 -16.24 -4.72
C PHE A 125 14.40 -17.30 -3.72
N GLY A 126 13.76 -18.37 -4.25
CA GLY A 126 13.29 -19.50 -3.46
C GLY A 126 11.98 -19.26 -2.69
N ILE A 127 11.26 -18.16 -2.92
CA ILE A 127 9.95 -17.89 -2.32
C ILE A 127 8.87 -18.28 -3.32
N ARG A 128 7.96 -19.17 -2.93
CA ARG A 128 6.86 -19.62 -3.78
C ARG A 128 5.56 -18.88 -3.49
N VAL A 129 4.74 -18.72 -4.53
CA VAL A 129 3.42 -18.12 -4.40
C VAL A 129 2.35 -19.09 -4.92
N LYS A 130 1.33 -19.35 -4.12
CA LYS A 130 0.15 -20.10 -4.51
C LYS A 130 -0.97 -19.12 -4.80
N PHE A 131 -1.41 -19.09 -6.05
CA PHE A 131 -2.53 -18.25 -6.46
C PHE A 131 -3.87 -18.95 -6.26
N VAL A 132 -4.84 -18.21 -5.72
CA VAL A 132 -6.21 -18.70 -5.51
C VAL A 132 -7.22 -17.69 -6.04
N ASP A 133 -8.42 -18.16 -6.34
CA ASP A 133 -9.54 -17.29 -6.70
C ASP A 133 -10.10 -16.64 -5.42
N PRO A 134 -10.03 -15.30 -5.27
CA PRO A 134 -10.44 -14.61 -4.05
C PRO A 134 -11.97 -14.50 -3.89
N ARG A 135 -12.76 -14.88 -4.90
CA ARG A 135 -14.22 -14.87 -4.81
C ARG A 135 -14.76 -15.86 -3.79
N GLU A 136 -14.01 -16.91 -3.51
CA GLU A 136 -14.31 -17.93 -2.51
C GLU A 136 -13.21 -17.93 -1.44
N PRO A 137 -13.42 -17.29 -0.28
CA PRO A 137 -12.39 -17.17 0.78
C PRO A 137 -11.81 -18.52 1.24
N GLU A 138 -12.59 -19.60 1.19
CA GLU A 138 -12.16 -20.95 1.55
C GLU A 138 -11.02 -21.48 0.68
N ASN A 139 -10.80 -20.91 -0.49
CA ASN A 139 -9.67 -21.27 -1.35
C ASN A 139 -8.34 -20.90 -0.70
N PHE A 140 -8.30 -19.84 0.12
CA PHE A 140 -7.11 -19.50 0.90
C PHE A 140 -6.81 -20.57 1.94
N ALA A 141 -7.82 -21.03 2.70
CA ALA A 141 -7.65 -22.10 3.69
C ALA A 141 -7.07 -23.38 3.07
N LYS A 142 -7.58 -23.77 1.89
CA LYS A 142 -7.12 -24.99 1.17
C LYS A 142 -5.69 -24.88 0.68
N ALA A 143 -5.19 -23.66 0.41
CA ALA A 143 -3.85 -23.43 -0.11
C ALA A 143 -2.79 -23.26 0.98
N ILE A 144 -3.19 -22.86 2.19
CA ILE A 144 -2.30 -22.66 3.34
C ILE A 144 -1.64 -23.98 3.76
N ASN A 145 -0.36 -23.93 4.10
CA ASN A 145 0.41 -25.05 4.68
C ASN A 145 1.51 -24.55 5.64
N GLU A 146 2.33 -25.46 6.15
CA GLU A 146 3.42 -25.20 7.11
C GLU A 146 4.42 -24.11 6.62
N LYS A 147 4.67 -24.02 5.32
CA LYS A 147 5.60 -23.05 4.70
C LYS A 147 4.99 -21.68 4.48
N THR A 148 3.67 -21.57 4.58
CA THR A 148 2.97 -20.30 4.32
C THR A 148 3.31 -19.29 5.41
N LYS A 149 3.70 -18.06 4.99
CA LYS A 149 4.08 -16.96 5.88
C LYS A 149 3.12 -15.77 5.82
N ALA A 150 2.34 -15.61 4.76
CA ALA A 150 1.35 -14.56 4.63
C ALA A 150 0.27 -14.93 3.63
N VAL A 151 -0.84 -14.20 3.74
CA VAL A 151 -1.86 -14.09 2.70
C VAL A 151 -1.75 -12.70 2.08
N PHE A 152 -1.81 -12.62 0.73
CA PHE A 152 -1.76 -11.35 -0.01
C PHE A 152 -3.01 -11.18 -0.88
N ILE A 153 -3.65 -10.01 -0.77
CA ILE A 153 -4.83 -9.64 -1.56
C ILE A 153 -4.76 -8.18 -2.01
N GLU A 154 -5.52 -7.83 -3.05
CA GLU A 154 -5.87 -6.45 -3.39
C GLU A 154 -7.30 -6.16 -2.97
N THR A 155 -7.60 -4.94 -2.53
CA THR A 155 -8.96 -4.52 -2.18
C THR A 155 -9.90 -4.62 -3.38
N ILE A 156 -9.45 -4.11 -4.52
CA ILE A 156 -10.11 -4.19 -5.82
C ILE A 156 -9.10 -4.73 -6.83
N GLY A 157 -9.40 -5.86 -7.43
CA GLY A 157 -8.53 -6.52 -8.41
C GLY A 157 -8.35 -5.73 -9.70
N ASN A 158 -7.19 -5.85 -10.32
CA ASN A 158 -6.83 -5.14 -11.52
C ASN A 158 -6.55 -6.13 -12.69
N PRO A 159 -7.24 -6.07 -13.81
CA PRO A 159 -8.20 -5.04 -14.23
C PRO A 159 -9.68 -5.38 -13.97
N GLY A 160 -10.01 -6.56 -13.46
CA GLY A 160 -11.39 -7.08 -13.41
C GLY A 160 -12.33 -6.33 -12.47
N LEU A 161 -11.82 -5.52 -11.55
CA LEU A 161 -12.55 -4.74 -10.54
C LEU A 161 -13.36 -5.59 -9.55
N GLU A 162 -12.98 -6.87 -9.37
CA GLU A 162 -13.55 -7.71 -8.32
C GLU A 162 -13.12 -7.22 -6.95
N PHE A 163 -14.10 -7.06 -6.03
CA PHE A 163 -13.82 -6.69 -4.65
C PHE A 163 -13.61 -7.96 -3.80
N THR A 164 -12.53 -7.96 -2.99
CA THR A 164 -12.19 -9.08 -2.12
C THR A 164 -12.82 -8.93 -0.74
N ASP A 165 -13.42 -9.98 -0.17
CA ASP A 165 -13.91 -10.00 1.23
C ASP A 165 -12.72 -10.05 2.20
N ILE A 166 -12.23 -8.86 2.58
CA ILE A 166 -11.04 -8.70 3.40
C ILE A 166 -11.21 -9.38 4.77
N ALA A 167 -12.37 -9.20 5.41
CA ALA A 167 -12.61 -9.75 6.74
C ALA A 167 -12.65 -11.28 6.72
N ALA A 168 -13.33 -11.88 5.75
CA ALA A 168 -13.38 -13.34 5.63
C ALA A 168 -11.98 -13.94 5.37
N VAL A 169 -11.18 -13.30 4.51
CA VAL A 169 -9.79 -13.73 4.26
C VAL A 169 -8.92 -13.55 5.50
N ALA A 170 -9.10 -12.44 6.25
CA ALA A 170 -8.36 -12.18 7.48
C ALA A 170 -8.70 -13.21 8.57
N ASP A 171 -9.96 -13.53 8.76
CA ASP A 171 -10.41 -14.55 9.72
C ASP A 171 -9.74 -15.91 9.42
N ILE A 172 -9.69 -16.31 8.15
CA ILE A 172 -9.02 -17.55 7.73
C ILE A 172 -7.51 -17.47 8.01
N ALA A 173 -6.84 -16.40 7.59
CA ALA A 173 -5.40 -16.25 7.79
C ALA A 173 -5.02 -16.26 9.27
N HIS A 174 -5.77 -15.54 10.11
CA HIS A 174 -5.51 -15.44 11.55
C HIS A 174 -5.73 -16.78 12.27
N GLN A 175 -6.69 -17.61 11.85
CA GLN A 175 -6.82 -18.99 12.38
C GLN A 175 -5.57 -19.83 12.13
N HIS A 176 -4.80 -19.52 11.11
CA HIS A 176 -3.51 -20.16 10.79
C HIS A 176 -2.28 -19.38 11.30
N HIS A 177 -2.51 -18.33 12.11
CA HIS A 177 -1.44 -17.44 12.61
C HIS A 177 -0.63 -16.81 11.46
N LEU A 178 -1.29 -16.36 10.42
CA LEU A 178 -0.69 -15.69 9.26
C LEU A 178 -1.15 -14.24 9.18
N PRO A 179 -0.25 -13.29 8.87
CA PRO A 179 -0.65 -11.92 8.58
C PRO A 179 -1.31 -11.82 7.20
N VAL A 180 -2.25 -10.88 7.09
CA VAL A 180 -2.83 -10.47 5.81
C VAL A 180 -2.21 -9.17 5.35
N ILE A 181 -1.62 -9.21 4.15
CA ILE A 181 -1.07 -8.06 3.43
C ILE A 181 -2.10 -7.63 2.39
N VAL A 182 -2.58 -6.40 2.48
CA VAL A 182 -3.61 -5.85 1.59
C VAL A 182 -3.03 -4.71 0.77
N ASP A 183 -3.02 -4.85 -0.55
CA ASP A 183 -2.77 -3.70 -1.42
C ASP A 183 -4.08 -2.90 -1.58
N ALA A 184 -4.09 -1.70 -0.99
CA ALA A 184 -5.22 -0.78 -0.98
C ALA A 184 -5.04 0.38 -1.98
N THR A 185 -4.19 0.21 -2.99
CA THR A 185 -3.86 1.27 -3.97
C THR A 185 -5.11 1.83 -4.64
N PHE A 186 -6.10 0.99 -5.01
CA PHE A 186 -7.30 1.43 -5.74
C PHE A 186 -8.34 2.12 -4.86
N THR A 187 -8.33 1.83 -3.57
CA THR A 187 -9.31 2.37 -2.63
C THR A 187 -8.78 3.56 -1.85
N THR A 188 -7.47 3.60 -1.58
CA THR A 188 -6.85 4.53 -0.62
C THR A 188 -7.51 4.44 0.76
N PRO A 189 -6.95 5.00 1.83
CA PRO A 189 -7.61 5.01 3.13
C PRO A 189 -8.91 5.86 3.18
N TYR A 190 -9.20 6.62 2.11
CA TYR A 190 -10.43 7.41 2.02
C TYR A 190 -11.68 6.56 1.77
N LEU A 191 -11.59 5.54 0.91
CA LEU A 191 -12.72 4.67 0.62
C LEU A 191 -12.84 3.52 1.62
N ILE A 192 -11.70 2.98 2.09
CA ILE A 192 -11.65 1.92 3.08
C ILE A 192 -10.34 1.98 3.86
N ARG A 193 -10.41 1.82 5.16
CA ARG A 193 -9.26 1.54 6.02
C ARG A 193 -9.17 0.03 6.18
N ALA A 194 -8.28 -0.61 5.43
CA ALA A 194 -8.20 -2.07 5.40
C ALA A 194 -7.85 -2.68 6.78
N ILE A 195 -7.13 -1.93 7.63
CA ILE A 195 -6.81 -2.32 9.01
C ILE A 195 -8.07 -2.51 9.87
N ASP A 196 -9.13 -1.75 9.63
CA ASP A 196 -10.40 -1.88 10.35
C ASP A 196 -11.15 -3.18 9.99
N HIS A 197 -10.70 -3.88 8.95
CA HIS A 197 -11.28 -5.12 8.44
C HIS A 197 -10.33 -6.32 8.55
N GLY A 198 -9.29 -6.22 9.36
CA GLY A 198 -8.39 -7.33 9.66
C GLY A 198 -7.08 -7.37 8.85
N ALA A 199 -6.79 -6.37 8.03
CA ALA A 199 -5.47 -6.27 7.43
C ALA A 199 -4.40 -6.01 8.51
N ASP A 200 -3.33 -6.78 8.51
CA ASP A 200 -2.20 -6.58 9.39
C ASP A 200 -1.20 -5.59 8.79
N ILE A 201 -0.98 -5.72 7.50
CA ILE A 201 -0.09 -4.87 6.72
C ILE A 201 -0.87 -4.33 5.52
N VAL A 202 -0.80 -3.02 5.31
CA VAL A 202 -1.39 -2.37 4.14
C VAL A 202 -0.29 -1.81 3.25
N VAL A 203 -0.43 -1.99 1.95
CA VAL A 203 0.48 -1.44 0.94
C VAL A 203 -0.29 -0.48 0.04
N ASN A 204 0.34 0.63 -0.33
CA ASN A 204 -0.18 1.53 -1.34
C ASN A 204 0.91 1.97 -2.31
N SER A 205 0.62 1.95 -3.60
CA SER A 205 1.38 2.72 -4.56
C SER A 205 0.96 4.19 -4.48
N MET A 206 1.77 5.01 -3.82
CA MET A 206 1.51 6.46 -3.72
C MET A 206 1.57 7.17 -5.07
N THR A 207 2.18 6.53 -6.07
CA THR A 207 2.20 6.94 -7.48
C THR A 207 0.80 7.21 -8.04
N LYS A 208 -0.23 6.51 -7.50
CA LYS A 208 -1.60 6.51 -8.00
C LYS A 208 -2.43 7.60 -7.31
N TRP A 209 -3.58 7.28 -6.77
CA TRP A 209 -4.52 8.27 -6.20
C TRP A 209 -3.96 9.08 -5.03
N ILE A 210 -3.05 8.52 -4.21
CA ILE A 210 -2.43 9.28 -3.10
C ILE A 210 -1.68 10.50 -3.66
N GLY A 211 -0.78 10.32 -4.61
CA GLY A 211 -0.11 11.41 -5.31
C GLY A 211 -1.08 12.20 -6.20
N GLY A 212 -1.81 11.48 -7.05
CA GLY A 212 -2.93 11.98 -7.83
C GLY A 212 -2.62 12.93 -8.97
N HIS A 213 -1.36 13.18 -9.29
CA HIS A 213 -0.94 14.18 -10.27
C HIS A 213 0.04 13.64 -11.34
N GLY A 214 0.42 12.36 -11.26
CA GLY A 214 1.37 11.73 -12.18
C GLY A 214 2.79 12.29 -12.10
N THR A 215 3.17 12.95 -10.99
CA THR A 215 4.43 13.69 -10.85
C THR A 215 5.54 12.94 -10.14
N GLY A 216 5.23 11.86 -9.42
CA GLY A 216 6.20 11.11 -8.63
C GLY A 216 5.90 9.61 -8.58
N ILE A 217 6.94 8.83 -8.33
CA ILE A 217 6.84 7.40 -8.06
C ILE A 217 7.17 7.17 -6.58
N GLY A 218 6.32 6.40 -5.89
CA GLY A 218 6.51 6.04 -4.50
C GLY A 218 5.57 4.93 -4.05
N GLY A 219 5.95 4.27 -2.98
CA GLY A 219 5.15 3.27 -2.29
C GLY A 219 5.20 3.48 -0.79
N VAL A 220 4.27 2.88 -0.08
CA VAL A 220 4.24 2.90 1.38
C VAL A 220 3.73 1.56 1.90
N VAL A 221 4.29 1.15 3.03
CA VAL A 221 3.83 0.01 3.81
C VAL A 221 3.39 0.53 5.17
N ILE A 222 2.21 0.14 5.62
CA ILE A 222 1.62 0.52 6.90
C ILE A 222 1.44 -0.76 7.72
N ASP A 223 1.89 -0.73 8.97
CA ASP A 223 1.73 -1.80 9.95
C ASP A 223 0.58 -1.46 10.91
N SER A 224 -0.35 -2.38 11.08
CA SER A 224 -1.42 -2.24 12.05
C SER A 224 -0.92 -2.18 13.49
N GLY A 225 0.26 -2.76 13.75
CA GLY A 225 0.82 -2.95 15.11
C GLY A 225 0.13 -4.03 15.92
N LYS A 226 -0.76 -4.82 15.31
CA LYS A 226 -1.61 -5.80 16.02
C LYS A 226 -1.15 -7.24 15.87
N PHE A 227 -0.38 -7.56 14.82
CA PHE A 227 0.05 -8.93 14.54
C PHE A 227 1.13 -9.39 15.51
N ASP A 228 1.03 -10.63 16.01
CA ASP A 228 2.00 -11.23 16.93
C ASP A 228 3.21 -11.83 16.19
N TRP A 229 4.24 -11.00 16.02
CA TRP A 229 5.51 -11.43 15.42
C TRP A 229 6.35 -12.36 16.32
N LYS A 230 5.96 -12.60 17.58
CA LYS A 230 6.63 -13.55 18.48
C LYS A 230 6.35 -15.01 18.13
N ASN A 231 5.33 -15.25 17.27
CA ASN A 231 5.04 -16.61 16.81
C ASN A 231 6.29 -17.23 16.16
N PRO A 232 6.73 -18.45 16.59
CA PRO A 232 7.95 -19.12 16.08
C PRO A 232 7.98 -19.34 14.56
N LYS A 233 6.83 -19.31 13.91
CA LYS A 233 6.71 -19.37 12.44
C LYS A 233 7.52 -18.26 11.75
N PHE A 234 7.73 -17.11 12.40
CA PHE A 234 8.43 -15.95 11.87
C PHE A 234 9.87 -15.89 12.36
N ARG A 235 10.69 -16.83 11.88
CA ARG A 235 12.11 -16.97 12.21
C ARG A 235 12.88 -15.65 12.10
N LEU A 236 12.64 -14.87 11.04
CA LEU A 236 13.33 -13.60 10.79
C LEU A 236 13.07 -12.51 11.85
N PHE A 237 12.05 -12.68 12.71
CA PHE A 237 11.76 -11.78 13.83
C PHE A 237 12.23 -12.34 15.16
N ASN A 238 12.35 -13.67 15.27
CA ASN A 238 12.60 -14.38 16.54
C ASN A 238 14.06 -14.78 16.74
N GLU A 239 14.83 -14.96 15.66
CA GLU A 239 16.27 -15.27 15.73
C GLU A 239 17.10 -13.97 15.68
N PRO A 240 18.34 -14.00 16.23
CA PRO A 240 19.27 -12.87 16.14
C PRO A 240 19.57 -12.51 14.68
N ASP A 241 19.30 -11.26 14.28
CA ASP A 241 19.57 -10.79 12.93
C ASP A 241 21.04 -10.39 12.76
N GLY A 242 21.79 -11.20 12.00
CA GLY A 242 23.22 -10.98 11.76
C GLY A 242 23.54 -9.72 10.96
N SER A 243 22.55 -9.13 10.26
CA SER A 243 22.72 -7.87 9.51
C SER A 243 22.54 -6.63 10.38
N TYR A 244 21.96 -6.76 11.59
CA TYR A 244 21.75 -5.65 12.51
C TYR A 244 22.03 -6.04 13.96
N PHE A 245 23.31 -6.14 14.31
CA PHE A 245 23.84 -6.34 15.68
C PHE A 245 23.24 -7.52 16.46
N GLY A 246 22.65 -8.52 15.81
CA GLY A 246 22.04 -9.67 16.45
C GLY A 246 20.72 -9.40 17.17
N ILE A 247 20.03 -8.29 16.85
CA ILE A 247 18.72 -7.97 17.43
C ILE A 247 17.66 -9.00 17.01
N ARG A 248 16.80 -9.38 17.94
CA ARG A 248 15.58 -10.16 17.68
C ARG A 248 14.40 -9.19 17.65
N PHE A 249 13.92 -8.86 16.47
CA PHE A 249 12.93 -7.78 16.26
C PHE A 249 11.62 -8.00 17.03
N ALA A 250 11.21 -9.25 17.29
CA ALA A 250 10.02 -9.52 18.07
C ALA A 250 10.24 -9.41 19.60
N HIS A 251 11.50 -9.34 20.09
CA HIS A 251 11.79 -9.46 21.52
C HIS A 251 12.57 -8.29 22.12
N ASP A 252 13.48 -7.69 21.35
CA ASP A 252 14.51 -6.81 21.91
C ASP A 252 14.20 -5.31 21.70
N LEU A 253 13.03 -4.96 21.16
CA LEU A 253 12.61 -3.58 20.86
C LEU A 253 11.90 -2.86 22.02
N GLY A 254 11.58 -3.54 23.14
CA GLY A 254 10.89 -2.92 24.25
C GLY A 254 9.55 -2.29 23.84
N ASP A 255 9.37 -1.01 24.14
CA ASP A 255 8.13 -0.25 23.82
C ASP A 255 7.90 -0.07 22.30
N LEU A 256 8.92 -0.33 21.48
CA LEU A 256 8.82 -0.27 20.02
C LEU A 256 8.34 -1.61 19.39
N ASN A 257 8.11 -2.66 20.20
CA ASN A 257 7.63 -3.96 19.69
C ASN A 257 6.37 -3.87 18.80
N PRO A 258 5.36 -3.00 19.07
CA PRO A 258 4.20 -2.90 18.19
C PRO A 258 4.53 -2.50 16.75
N ILE A 259 5.67 -1.86 16.51
CA ILE A 259 6.14 -1.47 15.18
C ILE A 259 7.34 -2.31 14.69
N ALA A 260 7.50 -3.51 15.23
CA ALA A 260 8.61 -4.41 14.91
C ALA A 260 8.71 -4.70 13.40
N PHE A 261 7.58 -4.83 12.70
CA PHE A 261 7.56 -5.09 11.27
C PHE A 261 8.18 -3.92 10.48
N ILE A 262 7.78 -2.68 10.78
CA ILE A 262 8.32 -1.50 10.12
C ILE A 262 9.79 -1.25 10.48
N LEU A 263 10.16 -1.45 11.74
CA LEU A 263 11.55 -1.29 12.17
C LEU A 263 12.47 -2.30 11.48
N ARG A 264 12.07 -3.58 11.44
CA ARG A 264 12.84 -4.58 10.71
C ARG A 264 12.95 -4.23 9.23
N MET A 265 11.85 -3.85 8.59
CA MET A 265 11.85 -3.47 7.17
C MET A 265 12.78 -2.28 6.90
N ARG A 266 12.80 -1.28 7.77
CA ARG A 266 13.69 -0.10 7.69
C ARG A 266 15.16 -0.47 7.84
N LEU A 267 15.46 -1.30 8.84
CA LEU A 267 16.84 -1.59 9.26
C LEU A 267 17.47 -2.76 8.49
N VAL A 268 16.68 -3.61 7.86
CA VAL A 268 17.18 -4.78 7.10
C VAL A 268 16.90 -4.61 5.60
N PRO A 269 15.70 -4.80 5.04
CA PRO A 269 15.50 -4.65 3.60
C PRO A 269 15.86 -3.25 3.08
N LEU A 270 15.31 -2.19 3.65
CA LEU A 270 15.54 -0.84 3.14
C LEU A 270 17.01 -0.43 3.26
N ARG A 271 17.61 -0.66 4.43
CA ARG A 271 19.02 -0.29 4.67
C ARG A 271 19.98 -0.95 3.68
N ASN A 272 19.75 -2.22 3.36
CA ASN A 272 20.72 -3.04 2.63
C ASN A 272 20.41 -3.16 1.12
N LEU A 273 19.15 -3.00 0.70
CA LEU A 273 18.73 -3.10 -0.71
C LEU A 273 18.40 -1.74 -1.34
N GLY A 274 18.14 -0.70 -0.54
CA GLY A 274 18.28 0.70 -0.95
C GLY A 274 17.10 1.34 -1.68
N ALA A 275 15.91 0.74 -1.75
CA ALA A 275 14.74 1.34 -2.43
C ALA A 275 14.08 2.47 -1.60
N CYS A 276 14.88 3.47 -1.19
CA CYS A 276 14.39 4.62 -0.43
C CYS A 276 13.69 5.65 -1.32
N ILE A 277 12.70 6.34 -0.76
CA ILE A 277 12.07 7.48 -1.41
C ILE A 277 12.96 8.72 -1.29
N SER A 278 12.90 9.63 -2.28
CA SER A 278 13.55 10.95 -2.15
C SER A 278 12.70 11.89 -1.28
N PRO A 279 13.32 12.85 -0.56
CA PRO A 279 12.57 13.88 0.17
C PRO A 279 11.65 14.72 -0.73
N ASP A 280 12.03 14.94 -1.98
CA ASP A 280 11.21 15.66 -2.96
C ASP A 280 9.93 14.90 -3.31
N ASN A 281 10.04 13.58 -3.57
CA ASN A 281 8.86 12.76 -3.83
C ASN A 281 7.99 12.65 -2.56
N ALA A 282 8.59 12.51 -1.38
CA ALA A 282 7.85 12.50 -0.13
C ALA A 282 7.04 13.80 0.06
N TRP A 283 7.63 14.94 -0.24
CA TRP A 283 6.96 16.24 -0.18
C TRP A 283 5.80 16.35 -1.21
N MET A 284 6.01 15.89 -2.47
CA MET A 284 4.95 15.86 -3.48
C MET A 284 3.76 14.99 -3.04
N PHE A 285 4.01 13.85 -2.39
CA PHE A 285 2.95 13.00 -1.86
C PHE A 285 2.22 13.62 -0.66
N LEU A 286 2.91 14.40 0.17
CA LEU A 286 2.25 15.20 1.21
C LEU A 286 1.25 16.19 0.60
N GLN A 287 1.63 16.89 -0.50
CA GLN A 287 0.70 17.77 -1.23
C GLN A 287 -0.49 16.99 -1.82
N GLY A 288 -0.24 15.78 -2.34
CA GLY A 288 -1.31 14.90 -2.81
C GLY A 288 -2.28 14.49 -1.72
N LEU A 289 -1.77 14.16 -0.51
CA LEU A 289 -2.59 13.76 0.64
C LEU A 289 -3.51 14.88 1.12
N GLU A 290 -3.05 16.13 1.12
CA GLU A 290 -3.85 17.26 1.59
C GLU A 290 -5.18 17.43 0.86
N THR A 291 -5.26 17.00 -0.40
CA THR A 291 -6.46 17.05 -1.23
C THR A 291 -7.06 15.69 -1.56
N LEU A 292 -6.57 14.61 -0.95
CA LEU A 292 -6.97 13.24 -1.28
C LEU A 292 -8.49 13.04 -1.21
N HIS A 293 -9.12 13.45 -0.13
CA HIS A 293 -10.56 13.30 0.09
C HIS A 293 -11.38 14.03 -0.97
N LEU A 294 -11.02 15.27 -1.32
CA LEU A 294 -11.70 16.07 -2.34
C LEU A 294 -11.59 15.45 -3.74
N ARG A 295 -10.39 14.94 -4.07
CA ARG A 295 -10.13 14.30 -5.37
C ARG A 295 -10.88 12.96 -5.48
N MET A 296 -10.80 12.12 -4.45
CA MET A 296 -11.45 10.82 -4.45
C MET A 296 -12.97 10.95 -4.54
N GLU A 297 -13.59 11.86 -3.80
CA GLU A 297 -15.02 12.14 -3.90
C GLU A 297 -15.43 12.48 -5.34
N ARG A 298 -14.72 13.44 -5.96
CA ARG A 298 -15.02 13.89 -7.32
C ARG A 298 -14.75 12.79 -8.36
N LEU A 299 -13.64 12.06 -8.24
CA LEU A 299 -13.27 10.98 -9.15
C LEU A 299 -14.28 9.82 -9.07
N CYS A 300 -14.70 9.42 -7.89
CA CYS A 300 -15.73 8.38 -7.72
C CYS A 300 -17.08 8.82 -8.31
N HIS A 301 -17.48 10.10 -8.08
CA HIS A 301 -18.67 10.66 -8.69
C HIS A 301 -18.60 10.60 -10.22
N ASN A 302 -17.51 11.08 -10.81
CA ASN A 302 -17.33 11.10 -12.27
C ASN A 302 -17.32 9.68 -12.84
N ALA A 303 -16.62 8.73 -12.21
CA ALA A 303 -16.60 7.33 -12.64
C ALA A 303 -18.00 6.71 -12.63
N LYS A 304 -18.81 6.97 -11.59
CA LYS A 304 -20.20 6.48 -11.52
C LYS A 304 -21.06 7.05 -12.64
N GLN A 305 -20.95 8.34 -12.94
CA GLN A 305 -21.69 8.95 -14.05
C GLN A 305 -21.24 8.38 -15.41
N THR A 306 -19.93 8.21 -15.60
CA THR A 306 -19.38 7.61 -16.83
C THR A 306 -19.84 6.17 -16.99
N ALA A 307 -19.82 5.36 -15.93
CA ALA A 307 -20.27 3.97 -15.96
C ALA A 307 -21.77 3.87 -16.35
N ARG A 308 -22.63 4.75 -15.79
CA ARG A 308 -24.05 4.83 -16.15
C ARG A 308 -24.27 5.23 -17.59
N PHE A 309 -23.50 6.22 -18.08
CA PHE A 309 -23.57 6.64 -19.49
C PHE A 309 -23.17 5.49 -20.42
N LEU A 310 -22.03 4.85 -20.14
CA LEU A 310 -21.54 3.72 -20.95
C LEU A 310 -22.50 2.55 -20.97
N LYS A 311 -23.12 2.23 -19.84
CA LYS A 311 -24.10 1.13 -19.71
C LYS A 311 -25.30 1.31 -20.66
N ASN A 312 -25.71 2.56 -20.91
CA ASN A 312 -26.84 2.88 -21.78
C ASN A 312 -26.42 3.17 -23.24
N HIS A 313 -25.12 3.08 -23.57
CA HIS A 313 -24.64 3.42 -24.89
C HIS A 313 -24.78 2.24 -25.87
N PRO A 314 -25.38 2.40 -27.08
CA PRO A 314 -25.73 1.28 -27.96
C PRO A 314 -24.51 0.50 -28.51
N LYS A 315 -23.30 1.06 -28.48
CA LYS A 315 -22.06 0.40 -28.92
C LYS A 315 -21.31 -0.27 -27.76
N VAL A 316 -21.74 -0.13 -26.52
CA VAL A 316 -21.13 -0.75 -25.35
C VAL A 316 -21.86 -2.08 -25.06
N THR A 317 -21.10 -3.14 -24.93
CA THR A 317 -21.65 -4.50 -24.74
C THR A 317 -21.71 -4.92 -23.28
N TRP A 318 -20.82 -4.39 -22.44
CA TRP A 318 -20.80 -4.61 -21.00
C TRP A 318 -19.97 -3.51 -20.30
N VAL A 319 -20.27 -3.28 -19.03
CA VAL A 319 -19.54 -2.34 -18.16
C VAL A 319 -19.28 -3.02 -16.83
N ARG A 320 -18.07 -2.87 -16.29
CA ARG A 320 -17.70 -3.24 -14.93
C ARG A 320 -17.37 -1.98 -14.14
N TYR A 321 -18.08 -1.79 -13.06
CA TYR A 321 -17.83 -0.74 -12.07
C TYR A 321 -18.49 -1.14 -10.75
N PRO A 322 -17.75 -1.27 -9.64
CA PRO A 322 -18.28 -1.78 -8.37
C PRO A 322 -19.43 -0.95 -7.77
N GLY A 323 -19.67 0.25 -8.28
CA GLY A 323 -20.79 1.13 -7.88
C GLY A 323 -22.06 1.03 -8.71
N LEU A 324 -22.15 0.09 -9.67
CA LEU A 324 -23.38 -0.26 -10.37
C LEU A 324 -24.08 -1.40 -9.63
N GLU A 325 -25.38 -1.28 -9.37
CA GLU A 325 -26.15 -2.25 -8.57
C GLU A 325 -26.17 -3.67 -9.17
N ASP A 326 -26.03 -3.78 -10.49
CA ASP A 326 -25.94 -5.04 -11.21
C ASP A 326 -24.50 -5.53 -11.46
N ASP A 327 -23.47 -4.82 -11.00
CA ASP A 327 -22.10 -5.33 -11.03
C ASP A 327 -21.95 -6.46 -9.98
N PRO A 328 -21.35 -7.60 -10.36
CA PRO A 328 -21.14 -8.71 -9.42
C PRO A 328 -20.41 -8.34 -8.13
N SER A 329 -19.57 -7.30 -8.16
CA SER A 329 -18.83 -6.82 -6.99
C SER A 329 -19.63 -5.86 -6.10
N PHE A 330 -20.78 -5.36 -6.56
CA PHE A 330 -21.54 -4.34 -5.84
C PHE A 330 -21.93 -4.74 -4.41
N PRO A 331 -22.47 -5.95 -4.15
CA PRO A 331 -22.85 -6.32 -2.78
C PRO A 331 -21.69 -6.22 -1.80
N MET A 332 -20.50 -6.71 -2.21
CA MET A 332 -19.30 -6.69 -1.39
C MET A 332 -18.73 -5.27 -1.28
N ALA A 333 -18.60 -4.55 -2.39
CA ALA A 333 -18.12 -3.18 -2.40
C ALA A 333 -19.03 -2.26 -1.55
N ASN A 334 -20.34 -2.42 -1.62
CA ASN A 334 -21.29 -1.64 -0.81
C ASN A 334 -21.21 -1.94 0.69
N ARG A 335 -20.77 -3.15 1.08
CA ARG A 335 -20.54 -3.51 2.48
C ARG A 335 -19.31 -2.79 3.05
N TYR A 336 -18.26 -2.65 2.27
CA TYR A 336 -16.96 -2.16 2.73
C TYR A 336 -16.68 -0.69 2.44
N LEU A 337 -17.04 -0.21 1.25
CA LEU A 337 -16.68 1.14 0.80
C LEU A 337 -17.66 2.18 1.33
N LYS A 338 -17.14 3.28 1.88
CA LYS A 338 -17.97 4.30 2.55
C LYS A 338 -18.22 5.55 1.71
N ASN A 339 -17.22 6.03 0.96
CA ASN A 339 -17.23 7.36 0.34
C ASN A 339 -17.24 7.29 -1.20
N GLY A 340 -17.60 6.14 -1.78
CA GLY A 340 -17.59 5.90 -3.23
C GLY A 340 -17.08 4.51 -3.59
N PHE A 341 -17.03 4.20 -4.87
CA PHE A 341 -16.76 2.85 -5.37
C PHE A 341 -15.50 2.77 -6.24
N GLY A 342 -14.57 3.72 -6.09
CA GLY A 342 -13.37 3.81 -6.89
C GLY A 342 -13.56 4.67 -8.15
N ALA A 343 -12.45 4.86 -8.87
CA ALA A 343 -12.38 5.78 -10.01
C ALA A 343 -11.99 5.07 -11.32
N MET A 344 -12.12 3.75 -11.37
CA MET A 344 -11.87 2.93 -12.56
C MET A 344 -13.19 2.42 -13.14
N VAL A 345 -13.32 2.46 -14.46
CA VAL A 345 -14.43 1.85 -15.20
C VAL A 345 -13.86 1.00 -16.31
N VAL A 346 -14.25 -0.26 -16.41
CA VAL A 346 -13.86 -1.17 -17.48
C VAL A 346 -15.08 -1.50 -18.32
N PHE A 347 -14.94 -1.48 -19.64
CA PHE A 347 -16.08 -1.74 -20.53
C PHE A 347 -15.64 -2.35 -21.85
N GLY A 348 -16.55 -3.08 -22.47
CA GLY A 348 -16.38 -3.66 -23.81
C GLY A 348 -17.24 -2.94 -24.83
N ILE A 349 -16.73 -2.81 -26.05
CA ILE A 349 -17.44 -2.20 -27.16
C ILE A 349 -17.67 -3.23 -28.29
N SER A 350 -18.75 -3.04 -29.06
CA SER A 350 -19.02 -3.86 -30.24
C SER A 350 -17.97 -3.60 -31.33
N GLY A 351 -17.60 -4.66 -32.07
CA GLY A 351 -16.61 -4.60 -33.16
C GLY A 351 -15.20 -5.11 -32.79
N GLY A 352 -15.05 -5.66 -31.57
CA GLY A 352 -13.84 -6.35 -31.12
C GLY A 352 -12.60 -5.44 -31.02
N ARG A 353 -11.41 -6.05 -31.08
CA ARG A 353 -10.13 -5.39 -30.88
C ARG A 353 -9.92 -4.16 -31.77
N ASN A 354 -10.19 -4.28 -33.07
CA ASN A 354 -9.99 -3.17 -34.03
C ASN A 354 -10.87 -1.94 -33.70
N ALA A 355 -12.08 -2.18 -33.17
CA ALA A 355 -12.93 -1.08 -32.72
C ALA A 355 -12.38 -0.43 -31.45
N GLY A 356 -11.82 -1.23 -30.53
CA GLY A 356 -11.13 -0.75 -29.33
C GLY A 356 -9.93 0.14 -29.67
N GLU A 357 -9.06 -0.31 -30.57
CA GLU A 357 -7.90 0.46 -31.05
C GLU A 357 -8.35 1.78 -31.66
N LYS A 358 -9.32 1.76 -32.59
CA LYS A 358 -9.88 2.99 -33.19
C LYS A 358 -10.51 3.93 -32.15
N PHE A 359 -11.17 3.38 -31.14
CA PHE A 359 -11.76 4.19 -30.07
C PHE A 359 -10.67 4.93 -29.30
N ILE A 360 -9.64 4.23 -28.84
CA ILE A 360 -8.53 4.81 -28.07
C ILE A 360 -7.77 5.87 -28.89
N ASP A 361 -7.44 5.56 -30.16
CA ASP A 361 -6.68 6.45 -31.04
C ASP A 361 -7.41 7.75 -31.40
N ASN A 362 -8.73 7.78 -31.27
CA ASN A 362 -9.55 8.97 -31.53
C ASN A 362 -9.98 9.75 -30.28
N LEU A 363 -9.47 9.39 -29.09
CA LEU A 363 -9.73 10.15 -27.89
C LEU A 363 -9.00 11.50 -27.90
N ALA A 364 -9.74 12.58 -27.73
CA ALA A 364 -9.16 13.93 -27.71
C ALA A 364 -8.84 14.43 -26.29
N LEU A 365 -9.68 14.09 -25.30
CA LEU A 365 -9.52 14.54 -23.91
C LEU A 365 -8.76 13.54 -23.05
N PHE A 366 -9.08 12.24 -23.20
CA PHE A 366 -8.47 11.18 -22.43
C PHE A 366 -7.08 10.86 -22.97
N SER A 367 -6.08 10.84 -22.11
CA SER A 367 -4.72 10.44 -22.49
C SER A 367 -4.60 8.92 -22.57
N HIS A 368 -4.07 8.42 -23.68
CA HIS A 368 -3.71 7.00 -23.82
C HIS A 368 -2.33 6.77 -23.24
N LEU A 369 -2.26 6.14 -22.05
CA LEU A 369 -1.02 5.86 -21.34
C LEU A 369 -1.22 4.79 -20.27
N ALA A 370 -0.13 4.14 -19.86
CA ALA A 370 -0.12 3.07 -18.85
C ALA A 370 0.00 3.64 -17.43
N ASN A 371 -1.05 4.27 -16.93
CA ASN A 371 -1.16 4.71 -15.53
C ASN A 371 -2.62 4.67 -15.08
N VAL A 372 -2.84 4.87 -13.76
CA VAL A 372 -4.15 5.07 -13.14
C VAL A 372 -4.00 6.07 -11.98
N GLY A 373 -5.08 6.68 -11.54
CA GLY A 373 -5.08 7.54 -10.34
C GLY A 373 -4.58 8.97 -10.56
N ASP A 374 -4.42 9.40 -11.80
CA ASP A 374 -4.14 10.81 -12.14
C ASP A 374 -5.43 11.65 -12.03
N ALA A 375 -5.29 12.96 -11.74
CA ALA A 375 -6.38 13.92 -11.80
C ALA A 375 -6.88 14.14 -13.22
N LYS A 376 -6.03 13.90 -14.23
CA LYS A 376 -6.40 13.93 -15.66
C LYS A 376 -7.01 12.60 -16.07
N SER A 377 -7.98 12.66 -16.99
CA SER A 377 -8.66 11.47 -17.50
C SER A 377 -7.75 10.62 -18.39
N LEU A 378 -7.69 9.33 -18.11
CA LEU A 378 -6.84 8.36 -18.78
C LEU A 378 -7.70 7.25 -19.41
N ALA A 379 -7.23 6.67 -20.49
CA ALA A 379 -7.81 5.47 -21.09
C ALA A 379 -6.70 4.51 -21.52
N LEU A 380 -6.97 3.21 -21.43
CA LEU A 380 -6.06 2.14 -21.84
C LEU A 380 -6.87 1.04 -22.53
N HIS A 381 -6.30 0.46 -23.60
CA HIS A 381 -6.88 -0.66 -24.33
C HIS A 381 -6.30 -2.00 -23.87
#